data_1044a9fd9423d33ecb58ee8e197f7188
#
_entry.id   1044a9fd9423d33ecb58ee8e197f7188
#
_cell.length_a   1.000
_cell.length_b   1.000
_cell.length_c   1.000
_cell.angle_alpha   90.00
_cell.angle_beta   90.00
_cell.angle_gamma   90.00
#
_symmetry.space_group_name_H-M   'P 1'
#
loop_
_entity.id
_entity.type
_entity.pdbx_description
1 polymer ?
#
loop_
_entity_poly.entity_id
_entity_poly.type
_entity_poly.pdbx_seq_one_letter_code
_entity_poly.pdbx_strand_id
1 'polypeptide(L)'
;VLAVDPAILMMDEPFAPLDAFTRQRLQDDILSLWENTGCTILYVTHDLTEAITLADRVVLMSARPGRVVREYPIDLPRPRRVMDVKFSPRFVELERAIWQELEAQLPQEEGRR
;
A
#
# COMPACT_ATOMS: atom_id res chain seq x y z
N VAL A 1 12.33 -16.60 -8.21
CA VAL A 1 11.89 -16.79 -8.48
C VAL A 1 11.31 -16.99 -9.39
N LEU A 2 11.16 -17.43 -9.80
CA LEU A 2 10.70 -17.50 -10.65
C LEU A 2 9.91 -18.42 -10.98
N ALA A 3 9.21 -18.78 -10.32
CA ALA A 3 8.22 -19.59 -10.79
C ALA A 3 7.63 -18.97 -11.97
N VAL A 4 7.36 -19.74 -12.91
CA VAL A 4 6.91 -19.21 -14.15
C VAL A 4 5.60 -18.50 -13.97
N ASP A 5 4.69 -19.04 -13.22
CA ASP A 5 3.42 -18.41 -12.98
C ASP A 5 3.16 -18.41 -11.52
N PRO A 6 3.82 -17.55 -10.78
CA PRO A 6 3.59 -17.54 -9.35
C PRO A 6 2.17 -17.09 -9.08
N ALA A 7 1.46 -17.86 -8.31
CA ALA A 7 0.11 -17.48 -7.91
C ALA A 7 0.15 -16.28 -7.00
N ILE A 8 1.15 -16.22 -6.14
CA ILE A 8 1.28 -15.14 -5.16
C ILE A 8 2.73 -14.74 -5.04
N LEU A 9 2.96 -13.44 -5.07
CA LEU A 9 4.27 -12.88 -4.82
C LEU A 9 4.17 -12.07 -3.54
N MET A 10 5.01 -12.35 -2.56
CA MET A 10 4.95 -11.67 -1.29
C MET A 10 6.14 -10.72 -1.13
N MET A 11 5.86 -9.48 -0.76
CA MET A 11 6.88 -8.48 -0.54
C MET A 11 6.66 -7.82 0.82
N ASP A 12 7.72 -7.77 1.64
CA ASP A 12 7.62 -7.27 2.99
C ASP A 12 8.51 -6.04 3.12
N GLU A 13 7.90 -4.87 3.00
CA GLU A 13 8.57 -3.57 3.09
C GLU A 13 9.85 -3.52 2.27
N PRO A 14 9.76 -3.85 1.00
CA PRO A 14 10.98 -4.02 0.21
C PRO A 14 11.73 -2.73 -0.02
N PHE A 15 11.07 -1.57 0.11
CA PHE A 15 11.71 -0.30 -0.24
C PHE A 15 12.01 0.58 0.95
N ALA A 16 11.80 0.09 2.17
CA ALA A 16 11.92 0.91 3.35
C ALA A 16 13.26 1.63 3.48
N PRO A 17 14.40 0.99 3.18
CA PRO A 17 15.67 1.67 3.38
C PRO A 17 16.12 2.57 2.24
N LEU A 18 15.32 2.71 1.19
CA LEU A 18 15.76 3.46 0.00
C LEU A 18 15.37 4.92 0.09
N ASP A 19 16.10 5.76 -0.63
CA ASP A 19 15.72 7.16 -0.72
C ASP A 19 14.43 7.32 -1.54
N ALA A 20 13.83 8.50 -1.46
CA ALA A 20 12.52 8.72 -2.05
C ALA A 20 12.50 8.53 -3.57
N PHE A 21 13.53 9.00 -4.23
CA PHE A 21 13.57 8.93 -5.69
C PHE A 21 13.71 7.49 -6.17
N THR A 22 14.63 6.75 -5.58
CA THR A 22 14.83 5.34 -5.94
C THR A 22 13.60 4.52 -5.59
N ARG A 23 12.99 4.82 -4.44
CA ARG A 23 11.78 4.11 -4.05
C ARG A 23 10.66 4.31 -5.07
N GLN A 24 10.49 5.53 -5.54
CA GLN A 24 9.46 5.81 -6.53
C GLN A 24 9.67 5.03 -7.82
N ARG A 25 10.92 4.97 -8.28
CA ARG A 25 11.22 4.22 -9.49
C ARG A 25 10.89 2.75 -9.34
N LEU A 26 11.24 2.19 -8.19
CA LEU A 26 10.98 0.76 -7.98
C LEU A 26 9.49 0.49 -7.78
N GLN A 27 8.76 1.43 -7.20
CA GLN A 27 7.31 1.28 -7.09
C GLN A 27 6.67 1.28 -8.49
N ASP A 28 7.14 2.15 -9.39
CA ASP A 28 6.66 2.12 -10.75
C ASP A 28 7.00 0.80 -11.44
N ASP A 29 8.16 0.22 -11.14
CA ASP A 29 8.54 -1.06 -11.70
C ASP A 29 7.60 -2.17 -11.22
N ILE A 30 7.20 -2.13 -9.96
CA ILE A 30 6.26 -3.11 -9.44
C ILE A 30 4.90 -2.97 -10.12
N LEU A 31 4.46 -1.73 -10.31
CA LEU A 31 3.20 -1.51 -10.99
C LEU A 31 3.22 -2.08 -12.41
N SER A 32 4.33 -1.88 -13.12
CA SER A 32 4.49 -2.44 -14.45
C SER A 32 4.51 -3.95 -14.43
N LEU A 33 5.21 -4.52 -13.47
CA LEU A 33 5.28 -5.96 -13.33
C LEU A 33 3.89 -6.56 -13.13
N TRP A 34 3.12 -5.95 -12.26
CA TRP A 34 1.77 -6.44 -12.00
C TRP A 34 0.92 -6.38 -13.26
N GLU A 35 1.00 -5.25 -13.98
CA GLU A 35 0.19 -5.08 -15.19
C GLU A 35 0.57 -6.07 -16.26
N ASN A 36 1.85 -6.42 -16.34
CA ASN A 36 2.30 -7.33 -17.38
C ASN A 36 2.03 -8.79 -17.05
N THR A 37 2.02 -9.14 -15.78
CA THR A 37 1.89 -10.55 -15.39
C THR A 37 0.54 -10.88 -14.80
N GLY A 38 -0.14 -9.91 -14.19
CA GLY A 38 -1.42 -10.17 -13.54
C GLY A 38 -1.33 -11.04 -12.31
N CYS A 39 -0.12 -11.23 -11.76
CA CYS A 39 0.02 -12.11 -10.60
C CYS A 39 -0.56 -11.44 -9.36
N THR A 40 -0.86 -12.25 -8.35
CA THR A 40 -1.32 -11.73 -7.07
C THR A 40 -0.12 -11.35 -6.25
N ILE A 41 -0.12 -10.13 -5.73
CA ILE A 41 0.99 -9.63 -4.92
C ILE A 41 0.45 -9.28 -3.54
N LEU A 42 1.07 -9.84 -2.51
CA LEU A 42 0.79 -9.48 -1.14
C LEU A 42 1.93 -8.58 -0.67
N TYR A 43 1.60 -7.35 -0.34
CA TYR A 43 2.59 -6.32 -0.07
C TYR A 43 2.38 -5.80 1.34
N VAL A 44 3.39 -5.92 2.19
CA VAL A 44 3.31 -5.50 3.59
C VAL A 44 4.14 -4.24 3.77
N THR A 45 3.53 -3.20 4.31
CA THR A 45 4.24 -1.93 4.50
C THR A 45 3.62 -1.13 5.63
N HIS A 46 4.41 -0.27 6.24
CA HIS A 46 3.91 0.73 7.18
C HIS A 46 3.54 2.02 6.46
N ASP A 47 3.89 2.16 5.20
CA ASP A 47 3.74 3.41 4.47
C ASP A 47 2.38 3.43 3.81
N LEU A 48 1.47 4.22 4.34
CA LEU A 48 0.10 4.27 3.82
C LEU A 48 0.05 4.77 2.38
N THR A 49 0.85 5.78 2.06
CA THR A 49 0.90 6.30 0.71
C THR A 49 1.28 5.21 -0.28
N GLU A 50 2.27 4.40 0.09
CA GLU A 50 2.72 3.31 -0.75
C GLU A 50 1.63 2.26 -0.93
N ALA A 51 0.96 1.92 0.15
CA ALA A 51 -0.10 0.92 0.10
C ALA A 51 -1.20 1.33 -0.86
N ILE A 52 -1.66 2.58 -0.76
CA ILE A 52 -2.74 3.06 -1.61
C ILE A 52 -2.29 3.14 -3.07
N THR A 53 -1.06 3.55 -3.29
CA THR A 53 -0.54 3.71 -4.64
C THR A 53 -0.50 2.40 -5.39
N LEU A 54 -0.11 1.34 -4.70
CA LEU A 54 0.17 0.07 -5.37
C LEU A 54 -1.00 -0.89 -5.40
N ALA A 55 -1.87 -0.87 -4.41
CA ALA A 55 -2.78 -1.97 -4.16
C ALA A 55 -4.13 -1.85 -4.87
N ASP A 56 -4.78 -2.99 -5.07
CA ASP A 56 -6.19 -3.04 -5.41
C ASP A 56 -7.03 -2.98 -4.15
N ARG A 57 -6.50 -3.51 -3.07
CA ARG A 57 -7.16 -3.48 -1.76
C ARG A 57 -6.12 -3.26 -0.69
N VAL A 58 -6.48 -2.45 0.29
CA VAL A 58 -5.64 -2.23 1.45
C VAL A 58 -6.34 -2.87 2.64
N VAL A 59 -5.60 -3.72 3.35
CA VAL A 59 -6.11 -4.38 4.54
C VAL A 59 -5.41 -3.76 5.73
N LEU A 60 -6.19 -3.12 6.59
CA LEU A 60 -5.66 -2.49 7.78
C LEU A 60 -5.70 -3.47 8.93
N MET A 61 -4.58 -3.64 9.60
CA MET A 61 -4.48 -4.59 10.69
C MET A 61 -4.10 -3.90 11.98
N SER A 62 -4.63 -4.38 13.08
CA SER A 62 -4.24 -3.87 14.37
C SER A 62 -2.89 -4.47 14.78
N ALA A 63 -2.18 -3.77 15.66
CA ALA A 63 -0.86 -4.21 16.04
C ALA A 63 -0.93 -5.34 17.05
N ARG A 64 -1.84 -5.26 18.00
CA ARG A 64 -1.90 -6.22 19.10
C ARG A 64 -3.31 -6.39 19.61
N PRO A 65 -3.88 -7.55 19.42
CA PRO A 65 -3.36 -8.66 18.60
C PRO A 65 -3.49 -8.33 17.13
N GLY A 66 -2.70 -8.96 16.32
CA GLY A 66 -2.78 -8.75 14.89
C GLY A 66 -4.08 -9.29 14.35
N ARG A 67 -4.94 -8.42 13.84
CA ARG A 67 -6.16 -8.86 13.21
C ARG A 67 -6.62 -7.80 12.25
N VAL A 68 -7.47 -8.21 11.32
CA VAL A 68 -7.98 -7.30 10.32
C VAL A 68 -8.97 -6.35 10.97
N VAL A 69 -8.73 -5.06 10.81
CA VAL A 69 -9.62 -4.03 11.32
C VAL A 69 -10.61 -3.61 10.25
N ARG A 70 -10.13 -3.40 9.04
CA ARG A 70 -10.97 -2.94 7.95
C ARG A 70 -10.27 -3.17 6.63
N GLU A 71 -11.04 -3.35 5.59
CA GLU A 71 -10.52 -3.54 4.25
C GLU A 71 -11.05 -2.42 3.37
N TYR A 72 -10.17 -1.83 2.55
CA TYR A 72 -10.54 -0.73 1.68
C TYR A 72 -10.26 -1.09 0.23
N PRO A 73 -11.27 -1.07 -0.63
CA PRO A 73 -11.01 -1.20 -2.06
C PRO A 73 -10.37 0.09 -2.58
N ILE A 74 -9.37 -0.04 -3.41
CA ILE A 74 -8.68 1.11 -3.95
C ILE A 74 -9.07 1.24 -5.42
N ASP A 75 -9.96 2.18 -5.69
CA ASP A 75 -10.56 2.33 -7.00
C ASP A 75 -9.85 3.37 -7.86
N LEU A 76 -8.56 3.48 -7.70
CA LEU A 76 -7.76 4.34 -8.57
C LEU A 76 -7.57 3.66 -9.92
N PRO A 77 -7.66 4.41 -11.03
CA PRO A 77 -7.56 3.79 -12.36
C PRO A 77 -6.19 3.19 -12.60
N ARG A 78 -6.16 2.19 -13.45
CA ARG A 78 -4.91 1.62 -13.94
C ARG A 78 -4.83 1.84 -15.44
N PRO A 79 -3.65 1.95 -16.00
CA PRO A 79 -2.33 1.81 -15.35
C PRO A 79 -2.02 3.01 -14.46
N ARG A 80 -1.23 2.77 -13.44
CA ARG A 80 -0.87 3.80 -12.46
C ARG A 80 0.60 4.12 -12.53
N ARG A 81 0.91 5.40 -12.25
CA ARG A 81 2.29 5.82 -12.03
C ARG A 81 2.29 6.62 -10.74
N VAL A 82 3.34 6.47 -9.97
CA VAL A 82 3.39 7.05 -8.63
C VAL A 82 3.10 8.55 -8.66
N MET A 83 3.75 9.27 -9.58
CA MET A 83 3.56 10.73 -9.61
C MET A 83 2.14 11.14 -9.97
N ASP A 84 1.48 10.36 -10.83
CA ASP A 84 0.11 10.69 -11.21
C ASP A 84 -0.86 10.40 -10.08
N VAL A 85 -0.66 9.28 -9.40
CA VAL A 85 -1.56 8.85 -8.36
C VAL A 85 -1.59 9.84 -7.20
N LYS A 86 -0.42 10.29 -6.78
CA LYS A 86 -0.36 11.11 -5.57
C LYS A 86 -1.01 12.47 -5.75
N PHE A 87 -1.26 12.90 -6.97
CA PHE A 87 -1.96 14.15 -7.21
C PHE A 87 -3.45 13.96 -7.52
N SER A 88 -3.93 12.74 -7.45
CA SER A 88 -5.33 12.45 -7.70
C SER A 88 -6.18 12.84 -6.49
N PRO A 89 -7.32 13.52 -6.71
CA PRO A 89 -8.22 13.84 -5.58
C PRO A 89 -8.72 12.57 -4.88
N ARG A 90 -8.97 11.51 -5.64
CA ARG A 90 -9.43 10.27 -5.04
C ARG A 90 -8.39 9.66 -4.12
N PHE A 91 -7.10 9.80 -4.48
CA PHE A 91 -6.02 9.33 -3.62
C PHE A 91 -6.09 10.04 -2.27
N VAL A 92 -6.27 11.35 -2.29
CA VAL A 92 -6.33 12.13 -1.06
C VAL A 92 -7.49 11.69 -0.18
N GLU A 93 -8.65 11.43 -0.80
CA GLU A 93 -9.82 10.97 -0.06
C GLU A 93 -9.54 9.64 0.62
N LEU A 94 -8.96 8.71 -0.12
CA LEU A 94 -8.66 7.39 0.43
C LEU A 94 -7.65 7.49 1.55
N GLU A 95 -6.61 8.27 1.33
CA GLU A 95 -5.56 8.42 2.34
C GLU A 95 -6.14 8.99 3.63
N ARG A 96 -6.98 9.99 3.50
CA ARG A 96 -7.57 10.61 4.69
C ARG A 96 -8.46 9.63 5.43
N ALA A 97 -9.29 8.88 4.70
CA ALA A 97 -10.19 7.92 5.34
C ALA A 97 -9.43 6.85 6.11
N ILE A 98 -8.39 6.32 5.48
CA ILE A 98 -7.63 5.25 6.12
C ILE A 98 -6.79 5.80 7.27
N TRP A 99 -6.27 7.01 7.11
CA TRP A 99 -5.49 7.63 8.17
C TRP A 99 -6.33 7.86 9.42
N GLN A 100 -7.60 8.27 9.22
CA GLN A 100 -8.49 8.48 10.37
C GLN A 100 -8.74 7.16 11.10
N GLU A 101 -8.88 6.06 10.37
CA GLU A 101 -9.06 4.77 11.01
C GLU A 101 -7.81 4.35 11.75
N LEU A 102 -6.64 4.62 11.19
CA LEU A 102 -5.38 4.31 11.86
C LEU A 102 -5.28 5.05 13.17
N GLU A 103 -5.63 6.34 13.17
CA GLU A 103 -5.56 7.13 14.39
C GLU A 103 -6.51 6.57 15.45
N ALA A 104 -7.67 6.10 15.03
CA ALA A 104 -8.63 5.54 15.97
C ALA A 104 -8.13 4.26 16.62
N GLN A 105 -7.17 3.59 16.00
CA GLN A 105 -6.62 2.35 16.54
C GLN A 105 -5.43 2.57 17.47
N LEU A 106 -4.95 3.81 17.59
CA LEU A 106 -3.81 4.07 18.44
C LEU A 106 -4.22 4.06 19.91
N PRO A 107 -3.32 3.67 20.80
CA PRO A 107 -3.62 3.71 22.22
C PRO A 107 -3.92 5.13 22.69
N GLN A 108 -4.90 5.25 23.57
CA GLN A 108 -5.32 6.57 24.03
C GLN A 108 -4.24 7.29 24.79
N GLU A 109 -3.49 6.57 25.59
CA GLU A 109 -2.49 7.22 26.41
C GLU A 109 -1.42 7.87 25.57
N GLU A 110 -1.23 7.44 24.35
CA GLU A 110 -0.29 8.13 23.54
C GLU A 110 -0.79 9.40 23.04
N GLY A 111 -2.05 9.46 22.85
CA GLY A 111 -2.62 10.65 22.34
C GLY A 111 -2.55 11.76 23.27
N ARG A 112 -2.33 11.39 24.53
CA ARG A 112 -2.44 12.29 25.33
C ARG A 112 -1.43 12.94 25.58
N ARG A 113 -0.89 13.12 25.41
CA ARG A 113 -0.01 13.79 25.79
C ARG A 113 0.30 14.64 25.20
#